data_f8cecf8bb595c6966418dd12d4b52b51
#
_entry.id   f8cecf8bb595c6966418dd12d4b52b51
#
_cell.length_a   1.000
_cell.length_b   1.000
_cell.length_c   1.000
_cell.angle_alpha   90.00
_cell.angle_beta   90.00
_cell.angle_gamma   90.00
#
_symmetry.space_group_name_H-M   'P 1'
#
loop_
_entity.id
_entity.type
_entity.pdbx_description
1 polymer ?
#
loop_
_entity_poly.entity_id
_entity_poly.type
_entity_poly.pdbx_seq_one_letter_code
_entity_poly.pdbx_strand_id
1 'polypeptide(L)'
;MNGINNRTIFLLRKVNKTLLLLLLLPFLFSSCSSSKRTTKEKEPEVSVDALSPELRRKCNYYFLEAMRQKQKGEYDVAFELLGHTLALDPNDASALYEISQFYLFLKQPEKGEFAMQKAVEKDPNNFWYKQTLAAFHQAKGDSKKAIAVFEEMSERFSARQEPLMMLINLYNQQKDYPNVIRSLDRLEARSGKTEQISMEKFRIYLMTKNDKKAFQEIENLAKEYPNDMKYLSVLGDVYLNNGKTKEAYNTYKKVLSIEPDNAMALLSMASYYDKMGEKELYRQQIDTVLLNKKVEPEIKLNIMRQLIGQSEQTDGDSTKIIPLFDSMLKVDAEDAQMTMLYVQYLISKGMEKESIPILNKVLELDPANVPARLQLL
;
A
#
# COMPACT_ATOMS: atom_id res chain seq x y z
N MET A 1 -5.38 -10.28 28.06
CA MET A 1 -5.39 -10.51 26.59
C MET A 1 -5.44 -9.14 25.93
N ASN A 2 -4.33 -8.47 25.87
CA ASN A 2 -4.26 -7.09 25.37
C ASN A 2 -3.64 -7.09 23.98
N GLY A 3 -4.35 -6.44 23.08
CA GLY A 3 -4.07 -6.36 21.67
C GLY A 3 -2.72 -5.70 21.37
N ILE A 4 -2.21 -6.11 20.23
CA ILE A 4 -1.05 -5.54 19.55
C ILE A 4 -1.18 -4.02 19.56
N ASN A 5 -0.16 -3.36 20.07
CA ASN A 5 -0.10 -1.92 20.24
C ASN A 5 -0.46 -1.21 18.92
N ASN A 6 -1.45 -0.34 18.92
CA ASN A 6 -1.94 0.44 17.78
C ASN A 6 -0.84 1.20 17.01
N ARG A 7 0.35 1.31 17.58
CA ARG A 7 1.52 1.98 16.99
C ARG A 7 2.15 1.18 15.84
N THR A 8 2.24 -0.15 15.95
CA THR A 8 2.78 -0.98 14.86
C THR A 8 1.88 -0.92 13.63
N ILE A 9 0.56 -0.83 13.85
CA ILE A 9 -0.44 -0.66 12.78
C ILE A 9 -0.38 0.75 12.17
N PHE A 10 -0.07 1.79 12.95
CA PHE A 10 0.00 3.17 12.48
C PHE A 10 1.22 3.42 11.58
N LEU A 11 2.38 2.88 11.92
CA LEU A 11 3.60 2.97 11.11
C LEU A 11 3.45 2.23 9.77
N LEU A 12 2.74 1.11 9.75
CA LEU A 12 2.44 0.35 8.53
C LEU A 12 1.42 1.07 7.61
N ARG A 13 0.53 1.90 8.16
CA ARG A 13 -0.42 2.71 7.36
C ARG A 13 0.25 3.82 6.54
N LYS A 14 1.34 4.42 7.05
CA LYS A 14 2.06 5.51 6.34
C LYS A 14 2.83 5.01 5.11
N VAL A 15 3.30 3.76 5.11
CA VAL A 15 4.02 3.16 3.97
C VAL A 15 3.11 2.90 2.76
N ASN A 16 1.80 2.76 2.97
CA ASN A 16 0.86 2.31 1.95
C ASN A 16 0.39 3.42 0.97
N LYS A 17 0.61 4.71 1.26
CA LYS A 17 0.17 5.81 0.35
C LYS A 17 1.14 6.11 -0.79
N THR A 18 2.42 5.80 -0.64
CA THR A 18 3.44 6.03 -1.68
C THR A 18 3.60 4.84 -2.64
N LEU A 19 3.18 3.64 -2.25
CA LEU A 19 3.32 2.43 -3.08
C LEU A 19 2.25 2.33 -4.19
N LEU A 20 1.12 3.03 -4.06
CA LEU A 20 0.02 2.96 -5.02
C LEU A 20 0.27 3.77 -6.31
N LEU A 21 1.26 4.67 -6.32
CA LEU A 21 1.53 5.57 -7.45
C LEU A 21 2.63 5.08 -8.41
N LEU A 22 3.37 4.01 -8.08
CA LEU A 22 4.54 3.54 -8.85
C LEU A 22 4.25 2.39 -9.83
N LEU A 23 2.99 1.93 -9.95
CA LEU A 23 2.63 0.79 -10.81
C LEU A 23 2.11 1.17 -12.21
N LEU A 24 2.26 2.43 -12.65
CA LEU A 24 1.75 2.90 -13.94
C LEU A 24 2.83 3.31 -14.95
N LEU A 25 4.01 2.70 -14.93
CA LEU A 25 5.01 2.92 -15.99
C LEU A 25 5.10 1.70 -16.93
N PRO A 26 4.88 1.86 -18.25
CA PRO A 26 5.05 0.80 -19.22
C PRO A 26 6.53 0.60 -19.54
N PHE A 27 7.08 -0.57 -19.28
CA PHE A 27 8.37 -0.97 -19.80
C PHE A 27 8.25 -1.37 -21.28
N LEU A 28 8.77 -0.52 -22.15
CA LEU A 28 9.10 -0.86 -23.54
C LEU A 28 10.54 -1.40 -23.55
N PHE A 29 10.72 -2.68 -23.80
CA PHE A 29 11.91 -3.17 -24.51
C PHE A 29 11.62 -4.50 -25.20
N SER A 30 11.66 -4.43 -26.53
CA SER A 30 11.70 -5.56 -27.46
C SER A 30 13.06 -6.26 -27.38
N SER A 31 13.04 -7.57 -27.39
CA SER A 31 14.16 -8.37 -27.91
C SER A 31 13.63 -9.55 -28.71
N CYS A 32 13.73 -9.46 -30.03
CA CYS A 32 13.55 -10.58 -30.96
C CYS A 32 14.73 -11.55 -30.84
N SER A 33 14.43 -12.80 -30.52
CA SER A 33 15.33 -13.93 -30.80
C SER A 33 14.63 -14.92 -31.66
N SER A 34 15.06 -15.01 -32.92
CA SER A 34 14.60 -15.92 -33.97
C SER A 34 15.23 -17.29 -33.76
N SER A 35 14.42 -18.30 -33.42
CA SER A 35 14.81 -19.70 -33.48
C SER A 35 14.02 -20.40 -34.61
N LYS A 36 14.70 -20.73 -35.70
CA LYS A 36 14.14 -21.56 -36.80
C LYS A 36 13.98 -22.99 -36.29
N ARG A 37 12.74 -23.45 -36.18
CA ARG A 37 12.41 -24.87 -36.17
C ARG A 37 11.62 -25.21 -37.43
N THR A 38 12.20 -26.02 -38.28
CA THR A 38 11.54 -26.70 -39.41
C THR A 38 10.52 -27.70 -38.86
N THR A 39 9.25 -27.44 -39.06
CA THR A 39 8.16 -28.39 -38.84
C THR A 39 7.55 -28.74 -40.19
N LYS A 40 7.42 -30.05 -40.43
CA LYS A 40 6.71 -30.63 -41.58
C LYS A 40 5.30 -30.08 -41.64
N GLU A 41 4.93 -29.53 -42.78
CA GLU A 41 3.56 -29.13 -43.10
C GLU A 41 2.63 -30.35 -43.04
N LYS A 42 1.67 -30.29 -42.09
CA LYS A 42 0.41 -31.03 -42.22
C LYS A 42 -0.50 -30.18 -43.07
N GLU A 43 -1.06 -30.76 -44.11
CA GLU A 43 -2.16 -30.15 -44.89
C GLU A 43 -3.26 -29.68 -43.93
N PRO A 44 -3.79 -28.44 -44.11
CA PRO A 44 -4.82 -27.93 -43.20
C PRO A 44 -6.12 -28.69 -43.47
N GLU A 45 -6.67 -29.34 -42.44
CA GLU A 45 -8.09 -29.68 -42.40
C GLU A 45 -8.90 -28.38 -42.62
N VAL A 46 -9.57 -28.30 -43.78
CA VAL A 46 -10.48 -27.19 -44.08
C VAL A 46 -11.68 -27.31 -43.19
N SER A 47 -11.69 -26.51 -42.11
CA SER A 47 -12.88 -26.33 -41.26
C SER A 47 -13.98 -25.70 -42.13
N VAL A 48 -15.19 -26.24 -42.01
CA VAL A 48 -16.41 -25.87 -42.79
C VAL A 48 -16.85 -24.42 -42.57
N ASP A 49 -16.18 -23.67 -41.67
CA ASP A 49 -16.47 -22.27 -41.30
C ASP A 49 -15.44 -21.22 -41.80
N ALA A 50 -14.56 -21.60 -42.73
CA ALA A 50 -13.55 -20.65 -43.20
C ALA A 50 -14.14 -19.70 -44.24
N LEU A 51 -14.13 -18.39 -43.95
CA LEU A 51 -14.46 -17.34 -44.93
C LEU A 51 -13.68 -17.54 -46.23
N SER A 52 -14.35 -17.33 -47.40
CA SER A 52 -13.64 -17.31 -48.67
C SER A 52 -12.49 -16.30 -48.65
N PRO A 53 -11.41 -16.50 -49.42
CA PRO A 53 -10.29 -15.56 -49.48
C PRO A 53 -10.68 -14.14 -49.84
N GLU A 54 -11.75 -13.96 -50.60
CA GLU A 54 -12.28 -12.66 -50.99
C GLU A 54 -13.01 -11.98 -49.80
N LEU A 55 -13.88 -12.72 -49.13
CA LEU A 55 -14.58 -12.19 -47.91
C LEU A 55 -13.57 -11.87 -46.81
N ARG A 56 -12.56 -12.68 -46.61
CA ARG A 56 -11.51 -12.42 -45.63
C ARG A 56 -10.72 -11.14 -45.96
N ARG A 57 -10.38 -10.90 -47.22
CA ARG A 57 -9.72 -9.66 -47.66
C ARG A 57 -10.63 -8.44 -47.39
N LYS A 58 -11.92 -8.55 -47.64
CA LYS A 58 -12.90 -7.50 -47.39
C LYS A 58 -13.08 -7.24 -45.92
N CYS A 59 -13.14 -8.27 -45.09
CA CYS A 59 -13.20 -8.17 -43.63
C CYS A 59 -11.95 -7.44 -43.08
N ASN A 60 -10.75 -7.88 -43.47
CA ASN A 60 -9.51 -7.22 -43.09
C ASN A 60 -9.44 -5.76 -43.54
N TYR A 61 -9.94 -5.44 -44.72
CA TYR A 61 -10.00 -4.05 -45.18
C TYR A 61 -10.89 -3.18 -44.28
N TYR A 62 -12.08 -3.65 -43.95
CA TYR A 62 -12.97 -2.88 -43.05
C TYR A 62 -12.37 -2.72 -41.65
N PHE A 63 -11.76 -3.78 -41.11
CA PHE A 63 -11.12 -3.70 -39.79
C PHE A 63 -9.94 -2.72 -39.79
N LEU A 64 -9.04 -2.79 -40.74
CA LEU A 64 -7.88 -1.88 -40.80
C LEU A 64 -8.33 -0.43 -41.04
N GLU A 65 -9.35 -0.22 -41.88
CA GLU A 65 -9.89 1.12 -42.09
C GLU A 65 -10.57 1.64 -40.83
N ALA A 66 -11.29 0.78 -40.08
CA ALA A 66 -11.85 1.14 -38.80
C ALA A 66 -10.76 1.61 -37.82
N MET A 67 -9.63 0.89 -37.73
CA MET A 67 -8.52 1.30 -36.89
C MET A 67 -7.90 2.63 -37.34
N ARG A 68 -7.79 2.85 -38.64
CA ARG A 68 -7.32 4.11 -39.22
C ARG A 68 -8.24 5.28 -38.87
N GLN A 69 -9.53 5.11 -38.98
CA GLN A 69 -10.53 6.15 -38.64
C GLN A 69 -10.55 6.42 -37.11
N LYS A 70 -10.45 5.38 -36.29
CA LYS A 70 -10.31 5.52 -34.84
C LYS A 70 -9.09 6.39 -34.46
N GLN A 71 -7.94 6.19 -35.12
CA GLN A 71 -6.73 6.99 -34.90
C GLN A 71 -6.90 8.46 -35.32
N LYS A 72 -7.76 8.75 -36.31
CA LYS A 72 -8.09 10.12 -36.71
C LYS A 72 -9.13 10.79 -35.83
N GLY A 73 -9.73 10.05 -34.90
CA GLY A 73 -10.83 10.55 -34.06
C GLY A 73 -12.21 10.44 -34.69
N GLU A 74 -12.31 9.84 -35.89
CA GLU A 74 -13.58 9.60 -36.62
C GLU A 74 -14.27 8.36 -36.05
N TYR A 75 -14.75 8.48 -34.82
CA TYR A 75 -15.25 7.34 -34.02
C TYR A 75 -16.52 6.71 -34.59
N ASP A 76 -17.43 7.52 -35.15
CA ASP A 76 -18.70 7.04 -35.73
C ASP A 76 -18.40 6.15 -36.95
N VAL A 77 -17.51 6.61 -37.83
CA VAL A 77 -17.07 5.87 -39.01
C VAL A 77 -16.36 4.58 -38.60
N ALA A 78 -15.48 4.64 -37.59
CA ALA A 78 -14.80 3.47 -37.07
C ALA A 78 -15.77 2.42 -36.52
N PHE A 79 -16.81 2.85 -35.79
CA PHE A 79 -17.85 1.98 -35.26
C PHE A 79 -18.65 1.28 -36.35
N GLU A 80 -19.06 2.01 -37.40
CA GLU A 80 -19.77 1.45 -38.56
C GLU A 80 -18.91 0.41 -39.30
N LEU A 81 -17.63 0.71 -39.54
CA LEU A 81 -16.71 -0.21 -40.20
C LEU A 81 -16.45 -1.48 -39.38
N LEU A 82 -16.39 -1.40 -38.05
CA LEU A 82 -16.36 -2.58 -37.17
C LEU A 82 -17.66 -3.39 -37.28
N GLY A 83 -18.80 -2.71 -37.39
CA GLY A 83 -20.09 -3.35 -37.68
C GLY A 83 -20.09 -4.10 -38.99
N HIS A 84 -19.53 -3.54 -40.08
CA HIS A 84 -19.36 -4.23 -41.38
C HIS A 84 -18.40 -5.41 -41.24
N THR A 85 -17.32 -5.29 -40.50
CA THR A 85 -16.40 -6.42 -40.21
C THR A 85 -17.17 -7.58 -39.58
N LEU A 86 -17.95 -7.32 -38.53
CA LEU A 86 -18.72 -8.33 -37.81
C LEU A 86 -19.93 -8.86 -38.56
N ALA A 87 -20.44 -8.11 -39.54
CA ALA A 87 -21.47 -8.61 -40.48
C ALA A 87 -20.92 -9.63 -41.41
N LEU A 88 -19.62 -9.54 -41.80
CA LEU A 88 -18.94 -10.51 -42.65
C LEU A 88 -18.35 -11.67 -41.84
N ASP A 89 -17.78 -11.37 -40.69
CA ASP A 89 -17.22 -12.36 -39.74
C ASP A 89 -17.72 -12.06 -38.32
N PRO A 90 -18.85 -12.65 -37.90
CA PRO A 90 -19.37 -12.46 -36.53
C PRO A 90 -18.44 -13.02 -35.41
N ASN A 91 -17.38 -13.74 -35.80
CA ASN A 91 -16.43 -14.38 -34.91
C ASN A 91 -15.05 -13.71 -34.95
N ASP A 92 -14.88 -12.59 -35.64
CA ASP A 92 -13.62 -11.85 -35.63
C ASP A 92 -13.33 -11.32 -34.23
N ALA A 93 -12.40 -11.96 -33.51
CA ALA A 93 -12.07 -11.65 -32.13
C ALA A 93 -11.55 -10.21 -31.95
N SER A 94 -10.80 -9.70 -32.95
CA SER A 94 -10.25 -8.35 -32.91
C SER A 94 -11.33 -7.30 -33.07
N ALA A 95 -12.28 -7.50 -34.01
CA ALA A 95 -13.40 -6.60 -34.19
C ALA A 95 -14.38 -6.63 -33.00
N LEU A 96 -14.60 -7.81 -32.41
CA LEU A 96 -15.39 -7.97 -31.18
C LEU A 96 -14.74 -7.24 -30.01
N TYR A 97 -13.43 -7.33 -29.86
CA TYR A 97 -12.68 -6.58 -28.85
C TYR A 97 -12.83 -5.07 -29.05
N GLU A 98 -12.55 -4.57 -30.23
CA GLU A 98 -12.60 -3.15 -30.53
C GLU A 98 -14.03 -2.57 -30.37
N ILE A 99 -15.04 -3.25 -30.87
CA ILE A 99 -16.43 -2.77 -30.76
C ILE A 99 -16.93 -2.77 -29.32
N SER A 100 -16.40 -3.66 -28.46
CA SER A 100 -16.72 -3.71 -27.05
C SER A 100 -16.36 -2.40 -26.33
N GLN A 101 -15.23 -1.78 -26.73
CA GLN A 101 -14.79 -0.50 -26.18
C GLN A 101 -15.73 0.65 -26.59
N PHE A 102 -16.22 0.64 -27.84
CA PHE A 102 -17.22 1.60 -28.31
C PHE A 102 -18.52 1.48 -27.53
N TYR A 103 -19.00 0.27 -27.23
CA TYR A 103 -20.20 0.08 -26.42
C TYR A 103 -20.06 0.65 -25.00
N LEU A 104 -18.87 0.60 -24.40
CA LEU A 104 -18.63 1.28 -23.12
C LEU A 104 -18.77 2.79 -23.25
N PHE A 105 -18.11 3.36 -24.27
CA PHE A 105 -18.19 4.78 -24.54
C PHE A 105 -19.64 5.25 -24.78
N LEU A 106 -20.42 4.44 -25.50
CA LEU A 106 -21.83 4.67 -25.77
C LEU A 106 -22.76 4.38 -24.57
N LYS A 107 -22.21 4.09 -23.38
CA LYS A 107 -22.95 3.74 -22.17
C LYS A 107 -23.87 2.52 -22.33
N GLN A 108 -23.44 1.53 -23.11
CA GLN A 108 -24.11 0.25 -23.34
C GLN A 108 -23.24 -0.92 -22.78
N PRO A 109 -23.00 -0.97 -21.46
CA PRO A 109 -22.03 -1.91 -20.87
C PRO A 109 -22.40 -3.38 -21.07
N GLU A 110 -23.68 -3.72 -21.18
CA GLU A 110 -24.13 -5.09 -21.41
C GLU A 110 -23.72 -5.60 -22.81
N LYS A 111 -23.85 -4.75 -23.83
CA LYS A 111 -23.38 -5.08 -25.19
C LYS A 111 -21.86 -5.16 -25.26
N GLY A 112 -21.18 -4.26 -24.53
CA GLY A 112 -19.72 -4.28 -24.42
C GLY A 112 -19.23 -5.56 -23.78
N GLU A 113 -19.80 -5.97 -22.63
CA GLU A 113 -19.48 -7.23 -21.96
C GLU A 113 -19.71 -8.44 -22.85
N PHE A 114 -20.85 -8.50 -23.52
CA PHE A 114 -21.18 -9.59 -24.43
C PHE A 114 -20.19 -9.71 -25.59
N ALA A 115 -19.84 -8.59 -26.25
CA ALA A 115 -18.85 -8.58 -27.31
C ALA A 115 -17.45 -8.99 -26.79
N MET A 116 -17.07 -8.54 -25.59
CA MET A 116 -15.81 -8.90 -24.97
C MET A 116 -15.73 -10.38 -24.60
N GLN A 117 -16.82 -10.95 -24.04
CA GLN A 117 -16.90 -12.39 -23.78
C GLN A 117 -16.70 -13.21 -25.04
N LYS A 118 -17.39 -12.82 -26.13
CA LYS A 118 -17.20 -13.47 -27.43
C LYS A 118 -15.76 -13.35 -27.94
N ALA A 119 -15.13 -12.18 -27.80
CA ALA A 119 -13.73 -12.02 -28.20
C ALA A 119 -12.81 -13.00 -27.45
N VAL A 120 -13.00 -13.14 -26.13
CA VAL A 120 -12.26 -14.11 -25.30
C VAL A 120 -12.55 -15.56 -25.69
N GLU A 121 -13.82 -15.89 -26.01
CA GLU A 121 -14.18 -17.24 -26.48
C GLU A 121 -13.49 -17.60 -27.81
N LYS A 122 -13.35 -16.64 -28.73
CA LYS A 122 -12.74 -16.83 -30.04
C LYS A 122 -11.21 -16.84 -30.00
N ASP A 123 -10.61 -16.09 -29.08
CA ASP A 123 -9.16 -16.11 -28.82
C ASP A 123 -8.87 -16.22 -27.33
N PRO A 124 -9.02 -17.41 -26.73
CA PRO A 124 -8.84 -17.63 -25.31
C PRO A 124 -7.38 -17.49 -24.82
N ASN A 125 -6.44 -17.42 -25.74
CA ASN A 125 -5.01 -17.23 -25.44
C ASN A 125 -4.58 -15.77 -25.50
N ASN A 126 -5.50 -14.85 -25.77
CA ASN A 126 -5.20 -13.44 -25.78
C ASN A 126 -5.27 -12.86 -24.35
N PHE A 127 -4.10 -12.54 -23.82
CA PHE A 127 -3.97 -11.96 -22.49
C PHE A 127 -4.78 -10.67 -22.33
N TRP A 128 -4.71 -9.80 -23.33
CA TRP A 128 -5.32 -8.46 -23.27
C TRP A 128 -6.86 -8.53 -23.30
N TYR A 129 -7.42 -9.48 -24.04
CA TYR A 129 -8.87 -9.67 -24.08
C TYR A 129 -9.39 -10.11 -22.70
N LYS A 130 -8.72 -11.06 -22.06
CA LYS A 130 -9.08 -11.50 -20.70
C LYS A 130 -8.91 -10.39 -19.68
N GLN A 131 -7.80 -9.64 -19.76
CA GLN A 131 -7.57 -8.51 -18.85
C GLN A 131 -8.68 -7.46 -19.00
N THR A 132 -9.08 -7.14 -20.23
CA THR A 132 -10.17 -6.19 -20.48
C THR A 132 -11.51 -6.74 -19.99
N LEU A 133 -11.80 -8.02 -20.18
CA LEU A 133 -13.01 -8.66 -19.64
C LEU A 133 -13.06 -8.55 -18.11
N ALA A 134 -11.94 -8.81 -17.43
CA ALA A 134 -11.85 -8.62 -15.99
C ALA A 134 -12.09 -7.16 -15.57
N ALA A 135 -11.57 -6.19 -16.33
CA ALA A 135 -11.82 -4.76 -16.09
C ALA A 135 -13.32 -4.40 -16.26
N PHE A 136 -14.01 -4.97 -17.25
CA PHE A 136 -15.47 -4.82 -17.39
C PHE A 136 -16.20 -5.30 -16.14
N HIS A 137 -15.86 -6.48 -15.62
CA HIS A 137 -16.47 -7.02 -14.42
C HIS A 137 -16.19 -6.14 -13.19
N GLN A 138 -14.96 -5.61 -13.07
CA GLN A 138 -14.61 -4.68 -11.99
C GLN A 138 -15.42 -3.36 -12.08
N ALA A 139 -15.54 -2.79 -13.27
CA ALA A 139 -16.30 -1.55 -13.49
C ALA A 139 -17.81 -1.71 -13.14
N LYS A 140 -18.36 -2.92 -13.31
CA LYS A 140 -19.73 -3.27 -12.91
C LYS A 140 -19.86 -3.64 -11.41
N GLY A 141 -18.75 -3.67 -10.66
CA GLY A 141 -18.74 -4.11 -9.27
C GLY A 141 -18.85 -5.64 -9.09
N ASP A 142 -18.76 -6.43 -10.17
CA ASP A 142 -18.80 -7.89 -10.12
C ASP A 142 -17.39 -8.46 -9.85
N SER A 143 -16.92 -8.23 -8.63
CA SER A 143 -15.61 -8.71 -8.20
C SER A 143 -15.46 -10.22 -8.28
N LYS A 144 -16.55 -10.99 -8.16
CA LYS A 144 -16.47 -12.46 -8.26
C LYS A 144 -16.08 -12.90 -9.67
N LYS A 145 -16.71 -12.33 -10.70
CA LYS A 145 -16.36 -12.64 -12.08
C LYS A 145 -14.96 -12.13 -12.43
N ALA A 146 -14.58 -10.94 -11.98
CA ALA A 146 -13.23 -10.43 -12.17
C ALA A 146 -12.16 -11.36 -11.57
N ILE A 147 -12.37 -11.85 -10.34
CA ILE A 147 -11.50 -12.82 -9.69
C ILE A 147 -11.41 -14.11 -10.51
N ALA A 148 -12.55 -14.66 -10.98
CA ALA A 148 -12.56 -15.89 -11.76
C ALA A 148 -11.72 -15.75 -13.05
N VAL A 149 -11.82 -14.61 -13.75
CA VAL A 149 -10.99 -14.33 -14.93
C VAL A 149 -9.52 -14.24 -14.56
N PHE A 150 -9.15 -13.53 -13.49
CA PHE A 150 -7.74 -13.41 -13.09
C PHE A 150 -7.16 -14.73 -12.56
N GLU A 151 -7.96 -15.57 -11.88
CA GLU A 151 -7.52 -16.93 -11.51
C GLU A 151 -7.19 -17.76 -12.75
N GLU A 152 -8.07 -17.79 -13.76
CA GLU A 152 -7.78 -18.46 -15.03
C GLU A 152 -6.55 -17.87 -15.73
N MET A 153 -6.44 -16.53 -15.76
CA MET A 153 -5.27 -15.85 -16.35
C MET A 153 -3.98 -16.23 -15.63
N SER A 154 -4.01 -16.32 -14.31
CA SER A 154 -2.83 -16.65 -13.51
C SER A 154 -2.32 -18.07 -13.77
N GLU A 155 -3.19 -19.00 -14.15
CA GLU A 155 -2.81 -20.37 -14.52
C GLU A 155 -2.33 -20.43 -15.95
N ARG A 156 -3.09 -19.86 -16.88
CA ARG A 156 -2.82 -19.90 -18.32
C ARG A 156 -1.57 -19.10 -18.71
N PHE A 157 -1.35 -17.95 -18.10
CA PHE A 157 -0.21 -17.06 -18.37
C PHE A 157 0.78 -17.07 -17.18
N SER A 158 1.23 -18.27 -16.81
CA SER A 158 2.05 -18.49 -15.61
C SER A 158 3.37 -17.69 -15.56
N ALA A 159 3.90 -17.30 -16.73
CA ALA A 159 5.09 -16.44 -16.82
C ALA A 159 4.82 -14.96 -16.45
N ARG A 160 3.55 -14.57 -16.37
CA ARG A 160 3.16 -13.20 -16.02
C ARG A 160 2.73 -13.11 -14.55
N GLN A 161 3.19 -12.06 -13.88
CA GLN A 161 2.87 -11.79 -12.47
C GLN A 161 1.59 -10.95 -12.31
N GLU A 162 1.23 -10.18 -13.34
CA GLU A 162 0.15 -9.19 -13.29
C GLU A 162 -1.19 -9.78 -12.82
N PRO A 163 -1.64 -10.97 -13.27
CA PRO A 163 -2.89 -11.57 -12.78
C PRO A 163 -2.87 -11.84 -11.26
N LEU A 164 -1.74 -12.31 -10.71
CA LEU A 164 -1.60 -12.54 -9.27
C LEU A 164 -1.63 -11.23 -8.48
N MET A 165 -1.00 -10.17 -9.00
CA MET A 165 -1.04 -8.84 -8.38
C MET A 165 -2.47 -8.28 -8.33
N MET A 166 -3.24 -8.49 -9.40
CA MET A 166 -4.66 -8.11 -9.44
C MET A 166 -5.51 -8.92 -8.46
N LEU A 167 -5.26 -10.22 -8.33
CA LEU A 167 -5.91 -11.08 -7.33
C LEU A 167 -5.61 -10.63 -5.91
N ILE A 168 -4.34 -10.35 -5.58
CA ILE A 168 -3.93 -9.81 -4.29
C ILE A 168 -4.71 -8.54 -3.95
N ASN A 169 -4.82 -7.62 -4.92
CA ASN A 169 -5.57 -6.37 -4.72
C ASN A 169 -7.06 -6.63 -4.48
N LEU A 170 -7.71 -7.44 -5.32
CA LEU A 170 -9.14 -7.75 -5.21
C LEU A 170 -9.47 -8.47 -3.90
N TYR A 171 -8.67 -9.46 -3.50
CA TYR A 171 -8.85 -10.16 -2.24
C TYR A 171 -8.59 -9.24 -1.02
N ASN A 172 -7.61 -8.33 -1.11
CA ASN A 172 -7.37 -7.31 -0.07
C ASN A 172 -8.58 -6.37 0.09
N GLN A 173 -9.18 -5.91 -1.00
CA GLN A 173 -10.40 -5.08 -0.96
C GLN A 173 -11.56 -5.79 -0.27
N GLN A 174 -11.68 -7.10 -0.49
CA GLN A 174 -12.69 -7.96 0.15
C GLN A 174 -12.31 -8.40 1.58
N LYS A 175 -11.09 -8.08 2.03
CA LYS A 175 -10.51 -8.58 3.30
C LYS A 175 -10.43 -10.11 3.36
N ASP A 176 -10.36 -10.76 2.21
CA ASP A 176 -10.15 -12.20 2.09
C ASP A 176 -8.66 -12.54 2.23
N TYR A 177 -8.17 -12.38 3.45
CA TYR A 177 -6.75 -12.57 3.76
C TYR A 177 -6.21 -13.97 3.47
N PRO A 178 -6.96 -15.07 3.64
CA PRO A 178 -6.51 -16.39 3.23
C PRO A 178 -6.15 -16.45 1.73
N ASN A 179 -6.96 -15.87 0.87
CA ASN A 179 -6.72 -15.84 -0.57
C ASN A 179 -5.63 -14.83 -0.95
N VAL A 180 -5.47 -13.73 -0.20
CA VAL A 180 -4.30 -12.83 -0.36
C VAL A 180 -3.00 -13.61 -0.11
N ILE A 181 -2.90 -14.32 1.03
CA ILE A 181 -1.71 -15.12 1.36
C ILE A 181 -1.44 -16.18 0.28
N ARG A 182 -2.47 -16.91 -0.16
CA ARG A 182 -2.32 -17.91 -1.24
C ARG A 182 -1.77 -17.28 -2.53
N SER A 183 -2.26 -16.10 -2.90
CA SER A 183 -1.79 -15.38 -4.09
C SER A 183 -0.36 -14.88 -3.94
N LEU A 184 0.02 -14.40 -2.74
CA LEU A 184 1.40 -14.04 -2.39
C LEU A 184 2.34 -15.26 -2.43
N ASP A 185 1.90 -16.42 -1.92
CA ASP A 185 2.68 -17.67 -1.98
C ASP A 185 2.93 -18.11 -3.43
N ARG A 186 1.89 -18.00 -4.29
CA ARG A 186 2.03 -18.28 -5.73
C ARG A 186 2.96 -17.29 -6.43
N LEU A 187 2.90 -16.02 -6.04
CA LEU A 187 3.79 -14.98 -6.58
C LEU A 187 5.24 -15.25 -6.16
N GLU A 188 5.47 -15.55 -4.87
CA GLU A 188 6.78 -15.90 -4.34
C GLU A 188 7.36 -17.15 -5.02
N ALA A 189 6.56 -18.18 -5.26
CA ALA A 189 6.98 -19.39 -5.95
C ALA A 189 7.44 -19.13 -7.39
N ARG A 190 6.93 -18.07 -8.04
CA ARG A 190 7.27 -17.73 -9.45
C ARG A 190 8.41 -16.74 -9.58
N SER A 191 8.44 -15.73 -8.72
CA SER A 191 9.39 -14.61 -8.82
C SER A 191 10.52 -14.67 -7.78
N GLY A 192 10.46 -15.64 -6.88
CA GLY A 192 11.33 -15.69 -5.72
C GLY A 192 10.81 -14.85 -4.56
N LYS A 193 11.43 -15.04 -3.40
CA LYS A 193 11.12 -14.27 -2.19
C LYS A 193 11.60 -12.83 -2.37
N THR A 194 10.75 -11.87 -2.04
CA THR A 194 11.09 -10.46 -2.03
C THR A 194 10.69 -9.83 -0.71
N GLU A 195 11.37 -8.73 -0.36
CA GLU A 195 11.05 -7.94 0.83
C GLU A 195 9.57 -7.54 0.86
N GLN A 196 9.04 -7.08 -0.27
CA GLN A 196 7.65 -6.63 -0.38
C GLN A 196 6.66 -7.76 -0.07
N ILE A 197 6.91 -8.96 -0.61
CA ILE A 197 6.07 -10.13 -0.36
C ILE A 197 6.11 -10.51 1.12
N SER A 198 7.30 -10.58 1.72
CA SER A 198 7.46 -10.95 3.13
C SER A 198 6.81 -9.92 4.07
N MET A 199 6.98 -8.61 3.79
CA MET A 199 6.34 -7.55 4.58
C MET A 199 4.82 -7.57 4.46
N GLU A 200 4.28 -7.83 3.27
CA GLU A 200 2.82 -7.93 3.10
C GLU A 200 2.27 -9.16 3.81
N LYS A 201 2.94 -10.32 3.74
CA LYS A 201 2.59 -11.50 4.53
C LYS A 201 2.64 -11.22 6.03
N PHE A 202 3.72 -10.59 6.51
CA PHE A 202 3.87 -10.18 7.90
C PHE A 202 2.69 -9.31 8.35
N ARG A 203 2.34 -8.27 7.58
CA ARG A 203 1.22 -7.38 7.85
C ARG A 203 -0.11 -8.15 7.98
N ILE A 204 -0.37 -9.05 7.05
CA ILE A 204 -1.61 -9.84 7.02
C ILE A 204 -1.66 -10.81 8.21
N TYR A 205 -0.54 -11.47 8.54
CA TYR A 205 -0.49 -12.36 9.69
C TYR A 205 -0.72 -11.61 11.01
N LEU A 206 -0.22 -10.38 11.15
CA LEU A 206 -0.55 -9.53 12.31
C LEU A 206 -2.04 -9.20 12.36
N MET A 207 -2.63 -8.77 11.22
CA MET A 207 -4.05 -8.42 11.14
C MET A 207 -4.98 -9.62 11.45
N THR A 208 -4.55 -10.83 11.07
CA THR A 208 -5.29 -12.06 11.30
C THR A 208 -4.94 -12.75 12.63
N LYS A 209 -4.12 -12.10 13.47
CA LYS A 209 -3.66 -12.62 14.77
C LYS A 209 -2.91 -13.95 14.66
N ASN A 210 -2.24 -14.18 13.54
CA ASN A 210 -1.36 -15.33 13.34
C ASN A 210 0.07 -14.96 13.75
N ASP A 211 0.29 -14.72 15.04
CA ASP A 211 1.54 -14.19 15.57
C ASP A 211 2.74 -15.11 15.26
N LYS A 212 2.52 -16.44 15.22
CA LYS A 212 3.60 -17.38 14.88
C LYS A 212 4.14 -17.17 13.47
N LYS A 213 3.25 -17.03 12.48
CA LYS A 213 3.67 -16.80 11.09
C LYS A 213 4.21 -15.39 10.88
N ALA A 214 3.60 -14.38 11.52
CA ALA A 214 4.13 -13.03 11.51
C ALA A 214 5.57 -12.99 12.05
N PHE A 215 5.81 -13.64 13.19
CA PHE A 215 7.15 -13.75 13.76
C PHE A 215 8.15 -14.39 12.79
N GLN A 216 7.75 -15.48 12.12
CA GLN A 216 8.61 -16.16 11.17
C GLN A 216 9.01 -15.29 9.97
N GLU A 217 8.08 -14.48 9.43
CA GLU A 217 8.38 -13.59 8.30
C GLU A 217 9.35 -12.49 8.71
N ILE A 218 9.14 -11.82 9.86
CA ILE A 218 10.04 -10.73 10.30
C ILE A 218 11.40 -11.28 10.75
N GLU A 219 11.46 -12.45 11.37
CA GLU A 219 12.70 -13.11 11.72
C GLU A 219 13.55 -13.43 10.48
N ASN A 220 12.90 -13.92 9.42
CA ASN A 220 13.56 -14.20 8.15
C ASN A 220 14.10 -12.90 7.51
N LEU A 221 13.31 -11.84 7.51
CA LEU A 221 13.75 -10.54 6.99
C LEU A 221 14.95 -9.98 7.77
N ALA A 222 14.92 -10.05 9.11
CA ALA A 222 16.02 -9.59 9.93
C ALA A 222 17.30 -10.46 9.78
N LYS A 223 17.16 -11.73 9.40
CA LYS A 223 18.30 -12.60 9.06
C LYS A 223 18.87 -12.25 7.68
N GLU A 224 18.03 -11.96 6.72
CA GLU A 224 18.43 -11.60 5.35
C GLU A 224 19.05 -10.20 5.31
N TYR A 225 18.50 -9.27 6.11
CA TYR A 225 18.96 -7.88 6.24
C TYR A 225 19.43 -7.58 7.68
N PRO A 226 20.58 -8.12 8.13
CA PRO A 226 20.97 -8.12 9.55
C PRO A 226 21.37 -6.74 10.11
N ASN A 227 21.51 -5.74 9.25
CA ASN A 227 21.83 -4.35 9.59
C ASN A 227 20.69 -3.37 9.23
N ASP A 228 19.54 -3.87 8.83
CA ASP A 228 18.37 -3.01 8.62
C ASP A 228 17.67 -2.73 9.95
N MET A 229 17.78 -1.48 10.40
CA MET A 229 17.25 -1.02 11.69
C MET A 229 15.74 -1.14 11.78
N LYS A 230 15.03 -1.03 10.66
CA LYS A 230 13.57 -1.18 10.60
C LYS A 230 13.15 -2.61 10.95
N TYR A 231 13.78 -3.62 10.31
CA TYR A 231 13.46 -5.02 10.60
C TYR A 231 13.89 -5.45 11.99
N LEU A 232 15.03 -4.98 12.45
CA LEU A 232 15.50 -5.24 13.81
C LEU A 232 14.56 -4.64 14.84
N SER A 233 14.12 -3.38 14.67
CA SER A 233 13.19 -2.73 15.60
C SER A 233 11.85 -3.46 15.64
N VAL A 234 11.28 -3.80 14.48
CA VAL A 234 10.02 -4.57 14.39
C VAL A 234 10.18 -5.96 15.01
N LEU A 235 11.31 -6.65 14.77
CA LEU A 235 11.60 -7.95 15.39
C LEU A 235 11.68 -7.84 16.90
N GLY A 236 12.31 -6.79 17.41
CA GLY A 236 12.36 -6.50 18.85
C GLY A 236 10.97 -6.36 19.45
N ASP A 237 10.07 -5.60 18.79
CA ASP A 237 8.68 -5.43 19.22
C ASP A 237 7.90 -6.76 19.20
N VAL A 238 8.14 -7.59 18.19
CA VAL A 238 7.54 -8.93 18.12
C VAL A 238 8.08 -9.84 19.22
N TYR A 239 9.38 -9.80 19.53
CA TYR A 239 9.95 -10.51 20.68
C TYR A 239 9.29 -10.05 21.99
N LEU A 240 9.19 -8.75 22.20
CA LEU A 240 8.59 -8.17 23.41
C LEU A 240 7.14 -8.61 23.60
N ASN A 241 6.35 -8.59 22.53
CA ASN A 241 4.94 -8.98 22.56
C ASN A 241 4.75 -10.49 22.81
N ASN A 242 5.71 -11.31 22.40
CA ASN A 242 5.70 -12.76 22.63
C ASN A 242 6.39 -13.15 23.95
N GLY A 243 6.69 -12.20 24.84
CA GLY A 243 7.31 -12.46 26.14
C GLY A 243 8.80 -12.82 26.09
N LYS A 244 9.43 -12.74 24.91
CA LYS A 244 10.88 -12.95 24.72
C LYS A 244 11.64 -11.66 25.07
N THR A 245 11.56 -11.28 26.34
CA THR A 245 12.01 -9.96 26.80
C THR A 245 13.52 -9.75 26.66
N LYS A 246 14.32 -10.79 26.87
CA LYS A 246 15.77 -10.74 26.72
C LYS A 246 16.19 -10.50 25.26
N GLU A 247 15.55 -11.20 24.34
CA GLU A 247 15.79 -11.05 22.91
C GLU A 247 15.35 -9.66 22.43
N ALA A 248 14.22 -9.17 22.89
CA ALA A 248 13.75 -7.81 22.60
C ALA A 248 14.78 -6.76 23.04
N TYR A 249 15.20 -6.81 24.28
CA TYR A 249 16.21 -5.86 24.82
C TYR A 249 17.51 -5.89 24.01
N ASN A 250 18.03 -7.09 23.72
CA ASN A 250 19.27 -7.22 22.95
C ASN A 250 19.13 -6.67 21.54
N THR A 251 17.96 -6.86 20.92
CA THR A 251 17.67 -6.37 19.56
C THR A 251 17.62 -4.84 19.56
N TYR A 252 16.89 -4.21 20.49
CA TYR A 252 16.86 -2.74 20.62
C TYR A 252 18.24 -2.16 20.93
N LYS A 253 18.99 -2.80 21.84
CA LYS A 253 20.35 -2.39 22.17
C LYS A 253 21.28 -2.46 20.95
N LYS A 254 21.12 -3.48 20.10
CA LYS A 254 21.86 -3.58 18.84
C LYS A 254 21.54 -2.41 17.92
N VAL A 255 20.26 -2.07 17.74
CA VAL A 255 19.87 -0.92 16.92
C VAL A 255 20.48 0.37 17.46
N LEU A 256 20.34 0.62 18.78
CA LEU A 256 20.85 1.83 19.43
C LEU A 256 22.38 1.88 19.51
N SER A 257 23.08 0.75 19.38
CA SER A 257 24.55 0.74 19.27
C SER A 257 25.04 1.22 17.89
N ILE A 258 24.21 1.08 16.84
CA ILE A 258 24.51 1.48 15.47
C ILE A 258 23.97 2.90 15.20
N GLU A 259 22.73 3.15 15.62
CA GLU A 259 22.04 4.43 15.52
C GLU A 259 21.54 4.87 16.90
N PRO A 260 22.35 5.55 17.72
CA PRO A 260 21.99 5.92 19.09
C PRO A 260 20.74 6.81 19.19
N ASP A 261 20.42 7.52 18.13
CA ASP A 261 19.29 8.42 18.02
C ASP A 261 18.12 7.88 17.16
N ASN A 262 18.10 6.57 16.89
CA ASN A 262 17.01 5.93 16.19
C ASN A 262 15.69 6.04 16.98
N ALA A 263 14.78 6.89 16.48
CA ALA A 263 13.53 7.23 17.17
C ALA A 263 12.66 6.00 17.47
N MET A 264 12.60 5.03 16.52
CA MET A 264 11.80 3.82 16.69
C MET A 264 12.36 2.94 17.81
N ALA A 265 13.67 2.72 17.82
CA ALA A 265 14.32 1.89 18.83
C ALA A 265 14.28 2.53 20.22
N LEU A 266 14.42 3.87 20.30
CA LEU A 266 14.24 4.61 21.56
C LEU A 266 12.84 4.44 22.14
N LEU A 267 11.80 4.56 21.33
CA LEU A 267 10.40 4.36 21.73
C LEU A 267 10.13 2.90 22.12
N SER A 268 10.68 1.95 21.38
CA SER A 268 10.53 0.54 21.68
C SER A 268 11.25 0.16 22.99
N MET A 269 12.41 0.76 23.25
CA MET A 269 13.13 0.59 24.53
C MET A 269 12.34 1.19 25.70
N ALA A 270 11.70 2.37 25.52
CA ALA A 270 10.81 2.92 26.54
C ALA A 270 9.63 1.96 26.82
N SER A 271 8.99 1.43 25.76
CA SER A 271 7.91 0.45 25.89
C SER A 271 8.37 -0.84 26.58
N TYR A 272 9.61 -1.25 26.37
CA TYR A 272 10.21 -2.37 27.07
C TYR A 272 10.33 -2.10 28.57
N TYR A 273 10.88 -0.95 28.98
CA TYR A 273 11.02 -0.59 30.40
C TYR A 273 9.67 -0.45 31.09
N ASP A 274 8.67 0.13 30.43
CA ASP A 274 7.30 0.21 30.94
C ASP A 274 6.73 -1.20 31.22
N LYS A 275 6.89 -2.11 30.26
CA LYS A 275 6.41 -3.48 30.40
C LYS A 275 7.14 -4.28 31.48
N MET A 276 8.39 -3.97 31.74
CA MET A 276 9.20 -4.57 32.83
C MET A 276 8.92 -3.94 34.19
N GLY A 277 8.16 -2.84 34.24
CA GLY A 277 7.90 -2.09 35.49
C GLY A 277 9.07 -1.22 35.96
N GLU A 278 10.07 -1.03 35.11
CA GLU A 278 11.27 -0.23 35.37
C GLU A 278 10.99 1.26 35.17
N LYS A 279 10.20 1.85 36.09
CA LYS A 279 9.65 3.20 35.96
C LYS A 279 10.69 4.29 35.76
N GLU A 280 11.83 4.19 36.43
CA GLU A 280 12.90 5.20 36.34
C GLU A 280 13.61 5.12 34.97
N LEU A 281 13.93 3.92 34.49
CA LEU A 281 14.49 3.72 33.16
C LEU A 281 13.51 4.12 32.06
N TYR A 282 12.21 3.84 32.23
CA TYR A 282 11.17 4.32 31.34
C TYR A 282 11.20 5.84 31.21
N ARG A 283 11.25 6.56 32.36
CA ARG A 283 11.29 8.03 32.40
C ARG A 283 12.52 8.55 31.66
N GLN A 284 13.72 8.08 32.02
CA GLN A 284 14.98 8.49 31.37
C GLN A 284 14.92 8.26 29.85
N GLN A 285 14.32 7.16 29.43
CA GLN A 285 14.18 6.84 28.02
C GLN A 285 13.19 7.78 27.33
N ILE A 286 12.07 8.13 27.96
CA ILE A 286 11.10 9.11 27.47
C ILE A 286 11.73 10.49 27.33
N ASP A 287 12.51 10.94 28.31
CA ASP A 287 13.24 12.20 28.24
C ASP A 287 14.19 12.23 27.04
N THR A 288 14.91 11.11 26.80
CA THR A 288 15.76 10.95 25.61
C THR A 288 14.97 11.08 24.30
N VAL A 289 13.78 10.48 24.23
CA VAL A 289 12.89 10.58 23.05
C VAL A 289 12.41 12.01 22.83
N LEU A 290 11.97 12.69 23.90
CA LEU A 290 11.42 14.03 23.83
C LEU A 290 12.47 15.07 23.38
N LEU A 291 13.72 14.90 23.83
CA LEU A 291 14.83 15.80 23.48
C LEU A 291 15.50 15.45 22.15
N ASN A 292 15.17 14.32 21.54
CA ASN A 292 15.76 13.90 20.26
C ASN A 292 15.17 14.70 19.09
N LYS A 293 16.00 15.45 18.36
CA LYS A 293 15.60 16.24 17.19
C LYS A 293 15.08 15.43 16.01
N LYS A 294 15.44 14.15 15.90
CA LYS A 294 14.99 13.25 14.83
C LYS A 294 13.61 12.63 15.06
N VAL A 295 13.08 12.74 16.28
CA VAL A 295 11.70 12.31 16.56
C VAL A 295 10.72 13.33 16.02
N GLU A 296 9.73 12.87 15.25
CA GLU A 296 8.70 13.73 14.67
C GLU A 296 7.95 14.52 15.78
N PRO A 297 7.68 15.83 15.57
CA PRO A 297 6.98 16.68 16.56
C PRO A 297 5.64 16.09 17.02
N GLU A 298 4.87 15.50 16.12
CA GLU A 298 3.58 14.87 16.44
C GLU A 298 3.72 13.72 17.45
N ILE A 299 4.81 12.94 17.37
CA ILE A 299 5.09 11.86 18.32
C ILE A 299 5.38 12.43 19.70
N LYS A 300 6.22 13.46 19.78
CA LYS A 300 6.55 14.17 21.03
C LYS A 300 5.28 14.76 21.67
N LEU A 301 4.44 15.39 20.86
CA LEU A 301 3.18 15.97 21.29
C LEU A 301 2.25 14.91 21.94
N ASN A 302 2.14 13.75 21.30
CA ASN A 302 1.33 12.65 21.81
C ASN A 302 1.89 12.07 23.12
N ILE A 303 3.22 11.98 23.24
CA ILE A 303 3.89 11.56 24.49
C ILE A 303 3.57 12.57 25.60
N MET A 304 3.73 13.86 25.34
CA MET A 304 3.46 14.90 26.34
C MET A 304 1.99 14.89 26.79
N ARG A 305 1.03 14.78 25.87
CA ARG A 305 -0.40 14.63 26.21
C ARG A 305 -0.66 13.41 27.09
N GLN A 306 0.01 12.28 26.79
CA GLN A 306 -0.12 11.08 27.62
C GLN A 306 0.46 11.27 29.02
N LEU A 307 1.64 11.91 29.14
CA LEU A 307 2.27 12.19 30.43
C LEU A 307 1.42 13.15 31.27
N ILE A 308 0.85 14.19 30.66
CA ILE A 308 -0.10 15.12 31.33
C ILE A 308 -1.30 14.30 31.82
N GLY A 309 -1.95 13.51 30.98
CA GLY A 309 -3.10 12.71 31.39
C GLY A 309 -2.80 11.72 32.51
N GLN A 310 -1.62 11.12 32.54
CA GLN A 310 -1.19 10.25 33.63
C GLN A 310 -0.95 11.04 34.93
N SER A 311 -0.32 12.22 34.86
CA SER A 311 -0.10 13.09 36.00
C SER A 311 -1.43 13.54 36.62
N GLU A 312 -2.40 13.96 35.79
CA GLU A 312 -3.72 14.36 36.25
C GLU A 312 -4.52 13.23 36.94
N GLN A 313 -4.32 11.98 36.50
CA GLN A 313 -4.97 10.82 37.12
C GLN A 313 -4.36 10.38 38.45
N THR A 314 -3.13 10.78 38.73
CA THR A 314 -2.43 10.40 39.97
C THR A 314 -2.52 11.47 41.06
N ASP A 315 -1.82 12.56 40.91
CA ASP A 315 -1.67 13.61 41.91
C ASP A 315 -1.76 15.04 41.34
N GLY A 316 -1.86 15.16 40.02
CA GLY A 316 -1.85 16.44 39.29
C GLY A 316 -0.56 17.24 39.46
N ASP A 317 0.53 16.57 39.86
CA ASP A 317 1.82 17.21 40.16
C ASP A 317 2.49 17.75 38.88
N SER A 318 2.55 19.08 38.80
CA SER A 318 3.16 19.79 37.66
C SER A 318 4.70 19.86 37.73
N THR A 319 5.31 19.53 38.88
CA THR A 319 6.75 19.65 39.09
C THR A 319 7.60 18.80 38.15
N LYS A 320 7.00 17.75 37.55
CA LYS A 320 7.67 16.86 36.57
C LYS A 320 7.39 17.25 35.13
N ILE A 321 6.21 17.84 34.86
CA ILE A 321 5.77 18.15 33.49
C ILE A 321 6.35 19.45 32.97
N ILE A 322 6.37 20.50 33.82
CA ILE A 322 6.90 21.84 33.51
C ILE A 322 8.38 21.76 33.03
N PRO A 323 9.30 21.12 33.78
CA PRO A 323 10.70 21.02 33.34
C PRO A 323 10.89 20.28 32.00
N LEU A 324 9.99 19.35 31.65
CA LEU A 324 10.03 18.68 30.33
C LEU A 324 9.71 19.68 29.25
N PHE A 325 8.64 20.46 29.37
CA PHE A 325 8.31 21.52 28.42
C PHE A 325 9.47 22.51 28.26
N ASP A 326 10.03 22.98 29.35
CA ASP A 326 11.15 23.93 29.33
C ASP A 326 12.37 23.34 28.60
N SER A 327 12.65 22.05 28.83
CA SER A 327 13.76 21.37 28.19
C SER A 327 13.51 21.19 26.68
N MET A 328 12.28 20.83 26.27
CA MET A 328 11.92 20.68 24.88
C MET A 328 11.98 21.99 24.10
N LEU A 329 11.46 23.08 24.69
CA LEU A 329 11.49 24.42 24.07
C LEU A 329 12.90 25.03 24.03
N LYS A 330 13.84 24.55 24.82
CA LYS A 330 15.27 24.88 24.67
C LYS A 330 15.89 24.17 23.47
N VAL A 331 15.43 22.97 23.14
CA VAL A 331 15.91 22.18 22.00
C VAL A 331 15.29 22.64 20.70
N ASP A 332 13.98 22.95 20.71
CA ASP A 332 13.21 23.41 19.56
C ASP A 332 12.24 24.53 20.01
N ALA A 333 12.73 25.75 19.92
CA ALA A 333 11.99 26.94 20.34
C ALA A 333 10.87 27.35 19.34
N GLU A 334 10.86 26.76 18.15
CA GLU A 334 9.92 27.10 17.06
C GLU A 334 8.76 26.12 16.93
N ASP A 335 8.70 25.08 17.77
CA ASP A 335 7.58 24.15 17.80
C ASP A 335 6.32 24.82 18.39
N ALA A 336 5.56 25.46 17.50
CA ALA A 336 4.35 26.19 17.88
C ALA A 336 3.28 25.28 18.52
N GLN A 337 3.17 24.01 18.12
CA GLN A 337 2.17 23.10 18.68
C GLN A 337 2.55 22.67 20.09
N MET A 338 3.81 22.38 20.34
CA MET A 338 4.33 22.06 21.66
C MET A 338 4.20 23.26 22.60
N THR A 339 4.55 24.45 22.10
CA THR A 339 4.43 25.70 22.81
C THR A 339 2.97 25.98 23.24
N MET A 340 2.02 25.79 22.33
CA MET A 340 0.59 25.98 22.67
C MET A 340 0.09 24.90 23.63
N LEU A 341 0.56 23.65 23.55
CA LEU A 341 0.22 22.65 24.57
C LEU A 341 0.75 23.03 25.96
N TYR A 342 1.95 23.59 26.01
CA TYR A 342 2.51 24.09 27.26
C TYR A 342 1.68 25.23 27.87
N VAL A 343 1.30 26.21 27.05
CA VAL A 343 0.41 27.30 27.47
C VAL A 343 -0.91 26.76 28.04
N GLN A 344 -1.57 25.86 27.31
CA GLN A 344 -2.81 25.23 27.75
C GLN A 344 -2.63 24.50 29.10
N TYR A 345 -1.50 23.81 29.26
CA TYR A 345 -1.19 23.13 30.51
C TYR A 345 -1.00 24.12 31.68
N LEU A 346 -0.23 25.21 31.50
CA LEU A 346 -0.04 26.24 32.52
C LEU A 346 -1.36 26.88 32.94
N ILE A 347 -2.20 27.25 32.00
CA ILE A 347 -3.53 27.80 32.26
C ILE A 347 -4.38 26.79 33.05
N SER A 348 -4.37 25.53 32.69
CA SER A 348 -5.10 24.47 33.40
C SER A 348 -4.66 24.32 34.89
N LYS A 349 -3.44 24.77 35.20
CA LYS A 349 -2.85 24.77 36.55
C LYS A 349 -2.99 26.10 37.27
N GLY A 350 -3.71 27.10 36.72
CA GLY A 350 -3.84 28.43 37.30
C GLY A 350 -2.55 29.25 37.26
N MET A 351 -1.68 28.97 36.31
CA MET A 351 -0.38 29.60 36.09
C MET A 351 -0.42 30.52 34.85
N GLU A 352 -1.45 31.37 34.78
CA GLU A 352 -1.67 32.23 33.60
C GLU A 352 -0.51 33.23 33.41
N LYS A 353 0.06 33.74 34.49
CA LYS A 353 1.19 34.71 34.43
C LYS A 353 2.42 34.11 33.78
N GLU A 354 2.70 32.86 34.05
CA GLU A 354 3.83 32.12 33.50
C GLU A 354 3.63 31.81 32.01
N SER A 355 2.37 31.76 31.53
CA SER A 355 2.06 31.53 30.12
C SER A 355 2.31 32.76 29.22
N ILE A 356 2.23 34.00 29.79
CA ILE A 356 2.36 35.25 29.02
C ILE A 356 3.68 35.37 28.24
N PRO A 357 4.87 35.13 28.82
CA PRO A 357 6.12 35.24 28.09
C PRO A 357 6.23 34.17 26.95
N ILE A 358 5.60 33.01 27.16
CA ILE A 358 5.58 31.93 26.18
C ILE A 358 4.68 32.31 25.00
N LEU A 359 3.49 32.87 25.27
CA LEU A 359 2.57 33.36 24.23
C LEU A 359 3.19 34.50 23.42
N ASN A 360 3.88 35.45 24.08
CA ASN A 360 4.58 36.50 23.36
C ASN A 360 5.63 35.97 22.39
N LYS A 361 6.38 34.93 22.80
CA LYS A 361 7.33 34.29 21.94
C LYS A 361 6.67 33.58 20.71
N VAL A 362 5.50 32.98 20.91
CA VAL A 362 4.72 32.42 19.80
C VAL A 362 4.34 33.52 18.78
N LEU A 363 3.91 34.69 19.30
CA LEU A 363 3.51 35.81 18.45
C LEU A 363 4.68 36.56 17.79
N GLU A 364 5.90 36.45 18.36
CA GLU A 364 7.13 36.88 17.67
C GLU A 364 7.43 36.00 16.44
N LEU A 365 7.22 34.70 16.57
CA LEU A 365 7.45 33.73 15.47
C LEU A 365 6.31 33.71 14.46
N ASP A 366 5.07 33.77 14.91
CA ASP A 366 3.84 33.81 14.10
C ASP A 366 2.90 34.92 14.59
N PRO A 367 3.05 36.15 14.09
CA PRO A 367 2.18 37.27 14.49
C PRO A 367 0.71 37.07 14.13
N ALA A 368 0.39 36.14 13.25
CA ALA A 368 -1.00 35.84 12.84
C ALA A 368 -1.65 34.72 13.67
N ASN A 369 -0.97 34.18 14.68
CA ASN A 369 -1.48 33.09 15.52
C ASN A 369 -2.69 33.50 16.33
N VAL A 370 -3.88 33.20 15.80
CA VAL A 370 -5.16 33.56 16.45
C VAL A 370 -5.33 32.92 17.83
N PRO A 371 -5.04 31.62 18.04
CA PRO A 371 -5.11 31.01 19.37
C PRO A 371 -4.25 31.69 20.40
N ALA A 372 -3.00 32.05 20.06
CA ALA A 372 -2.11 32.73 20.99
C ALA A 372 -2.62 34.15 21.37
N ARG A 373 -3.16 34.91 20.38
CA ARG A 373 -3.77 36.21 20.65
C ARG A 373 -4.98 36.11 21.56
N LEU A 374 -5.86 35.12 21.33
CA LEU A 374 -7.06 34.92 22.16
C LEU A 374 -6.72 34.55 23.62
N GLN A 375 -5.61 33.87 23.85
CA GLN A 375 -5.16 33.49 25.19
C GLN A 375 -4.53 34.66 25.96
N LEU A 376 -4.10 35.75 25.31
CA LEU A 376 -3.56 36.95 25.95
C LEU A 376 -4.63 37.98 26.31
N LEU A 377 -5.88 37.81 25.86
CA LEU A 377 -7.03 38.66 26.19
C LEU A 377 -7.65 38.22 27.51
#